data_0c8ece1cb3a40f2172d02a79acfe24ca
#
_entry.id   0c8ece1cb3a40f2172d02a79acfe24ca
#
_cell.length_a   1.000
_cell.length_b   1.000
_cell.length_c   1.000
_cell.angle_alpha   90.00
_cell.angle_beta   90.00
_cell.angle_gamma   90.00
#
_symmetry.space_group_name_H-M   'P 1'
#
loop_
_entity.id
_entity.type
_entity.pdbx_description
1 polymer ?
#
loop_
_entity_poly.entity_id
_entity_poly.type
_entity_poly.pdbx_seq_one_letter_code
_entity_poly.pdbx_strand_id
1 'polypeptide(L)'
;TSDFFDLKKDSFISSDDYNKEFKVSFDSSSKISIEEFMPNKIKLSVDARGESVNRHFVLLSEIYFPHGWEISGAADLEVIEVNNLFRGFFVPNGVTDITLEFDPSDLKYSSLISHFSLVLILLLYMVSLFYRNNEKF
;
A
#
# COMPACT_ATOMS: atom_id res chain seq x y z
N THR A 1 17.68 15.27 -30.27
CA THR A 1 17.01 13.96 -30.42
C THR A 1 16.06 13.82 -29.25
N SER A 2 14.79 14.02 -29.49
CA SER A 2 13.75 13.75 -28.47
C SER A 2 13.65 12.23 -28.33
N ASP A 3 14.16 11.69 -27.24
CA ASP A 3 13.89 10.32 -26.87
C ASP A 3 12.39 10.22 -26.61
N PHE A 4 11.70 9.50 -27.46
CA PHE A 4 10.27 9.23 -27.29
C PHE A 4 10.12 8.31 -26.07
N PHE A 5 9.33 8.74 -25.11
CA PHE A 5 8.93 7.94 -23.97
C PHE A 5 8.13 6.73 -24.43
N ASP A 6 8.62 5.53 -24.11
CA ASP A 6 7.95 4.26 -24.44
C ASP A 6 7.25 3.71 -23.19
N LEU A 7 5.94 3.86 -23.11
CA LEU A 7 5.09 3.38 -22.00
C LEU A 7 5.27 1.89 -21.65
N LYS A 8 5.85 1.10 -22.54
CA LYS A 8 6.13 -0.33 -22.28
C LYS A 8 7.49 -0.57 -21.63
N LYS A 9 8.38 0.39 -21.69
CA LYS A 9 9.78 0.24 -21.24
C LYS A 9 10.18 1.25 -20.20
N ASP A 10 9.54 2.42 -20.20
CA ASP A 10 9.92 3.54 -19.35
C ASP A 10 8.88 3.73 -18.24
N SER A 11 9.34 3.97 -17.03
CA SER A 11 8.51 4.29 -15.89
C SER A 11 9.03 5.55 -15.22
N PHE A 12 8.12 6.44 -14.81
CA PHE A 12 8.45 7.63 -14.03
C PHE A 12 8.24 7.37 -12.55
N ILE A 13 9.23 7.73 -11.77
CA ILE A 13 9.16 7.76 -10.31
C ILE A 13 9.14 9.23 -9.89
N SER A 14 8.29 9.59 -8.93
CA SER A 14 8.23 10.97 -8.42
C SER A 14 9.60 11.41 -7.90
N SER A 15 10.03 12.63 -8.28
CA SER A 15 11.34 13.15 -7.91
C SER A 15 11.48 13.47 -6.42
N ASP A 16 10.37 13.60 -5.69
CA ASP A 16 10.37 13.89 -4.26
C ASP A 16 10.80 12.67 -3.43
N ASP A 17 10.53 11.46 -3.95
CA ASP A 17 10.88 10.20 -3.29
C ASP A 17 12.26 9.67 -3.73
N TYR A 18 12.81 10.16 -4.87
CA TYR A 18 14.02 9.61 -5.44
C TYR A 18 14.97 10.64 -6.06
N ASN A 19 16.03 10.94 -5.36
CA ASN A 19 17.14 11.82 -5.84
C ASN A 19 18.15 11.11 -6.78
N LYS A 20 17.79 9.98 -7.42
CA LYS A 20 18.69 9.25 -8.31
C LYS A 20 18.00 8.86 -9.61
N GLU A 21 18.62 9.17 -10.74
CA GLU A 21 18.25 8.60 -12.03
C GLU A 21 18.46 7.09 -12.00
N PHE A 22 17.37 6.32 -12.03
CA PHE A 22 17.42 4.89 -12.23
C PHE A 22 17.19 4.58 -13.71
N LYS A 23 18.16 3.94 -14.31
CA LYS A 23 17.98 3.36 -15.63
C LYS A 23 17.36 1.97 -15.43
N VAL A 24 16.06 1.87 -15.68
CA VAL A 24 15.34 0.60 -15.61
C VAL A 24 15.53 -0.12 -16.96
N SER A 25 16.09 -1.31 -16.92
CA SER A 25 16.10 -2.23 -18.07
C SER A 25 15.18 -3.42 -17.76
N PHE A 26 14.39 -3.82 -18.75
CA PHE A 26 13.55 -5.01 -18.61
C PHE A 26 14.42 -6.26 -18.49
N ASP A 27 14.26 -6.99 -17.39
CA ASP A 27 14.96 -8.25 -17.15
C ASP A 27 14.03 -9.44 -17.45
N SER A 28 14.33 -10.18 -18.50
CA SER A 28 13.55 -11.37 -18.88
C SER A 28 13.92 -12.62 -18.07
N SER A 29 14.98 -12.58 -17.26
CA SER A 29 15.42 -13.70 -16.44
C SER A 29 14.70 -13.78 -15.09
N SER A 30 14.20 -12.66 -14.60
CA SER A 30 13.44 -12.57 -13.36
C SER A 30 12.00 -13.03 -13.53
N LYS A 31 11.43 -13.60 -12.48
CA LYS A 31 10.05 -14.11 -12.46
C LYS A 31 9.29 -13.61 -11.28
N ILE A 32 8.02 -13.32 -11.47
CA ILE A 32 7.08 -12.96 -10.41
C ILE A 32 5.93 -13.95 -10.45
N SER A 33 5.60 -14.53 -9.31
CA SER A 33 4.40 -15.34 -9.11
C SER A 33 3.50 -14.68 -8.07
N ILE A 34 2.21 -14.61 -8.38
CA ILE A 34 1.19 -14.13 -7.45
C ILE A 34 0.66 -15.36 -6.71
N GLU A 35 0.88 -15.43 -5.40
CA GLU A 35 0.43 -16.52 -4.55
C GLU A 35 -0.97 -16.29 -3.98
N GLU A 36 -1.26 -15.04 -3.64
CA GLU A 36 -2.56 -14.64 -3.12
C GLU A 36 -2.93 -13.25 -3.67
N PHE A 37 -4.17 -13.10 -4.12
CA PHE A 37 -4.69 -11.81 -4.57
C PHE A 37 -6.07 -11.57 -3.97
N MET A 38 -6.12 -10.67 -2.99
CA MET A 38 -7.35 -10.22 -2.33
C MET A 38 -7.44 -8.69 -2.38
N PRO A 39 -8.61 -8.09 -2.22
CA PRO A 39 -8.76 -6.62 -2.28
C PRO A 39 -7.89 -5.86 -1.28
N ASN A 40 -7.56 -6.47 -0.16
CA ASN A 40 -6.78 -5.88 0.93
C ASN A 40 -5.44 -6.60 1.17
N LYS A 41 -5.08 -7.60 0.36
CA LYS A 41 -3.86 -8.38 0.54
C LYS A 41 -3.36 -8.97 -0.76
N ILE A 42 -2.09 -8.75 -1.05
CA ILE A 42 -1.40 -9.34 -2.20
C ILE A 42 -0.14 -10.02 -1.70
N LYS A 43 0.03 -11.30 -2.02
CA LYS A 43 1.29 -12.02 -1.78
C LYS A 43 1.94 -12.37 -3.10
N LEU A 44 3.21 -12.03 -3.18
CA LEU A 44 4.04 -12.22 -4.35
C LEU A 44 5.30 -12.99 -3.95
N SER A 45 5.72 -13.92 -4.80
CA SER A 45 7.09 -14.46 -4.76
C SER A 45 7.84 -13.91 -5.97
N VAL A 46 8.92 -13.20 -5.71
CA VAL A 46 9.77 -12.57 -6.72
C VAL A 46 11.10 -13.31 -6.76
N ASP A 47 11.42 -13.93 -7.89
CA ASP A 47 12.73 -14.54 -8.19
C ASP A 47 13.52 -13.57 -9.07
N ALA A 48 14.26 -12.67 -8.45
CA ALA A 48 15.03 -11.64 -9.12
C ALA A 48 16.45 -12.12 -9.39
N ARG A 49 16.80 -12.29 -10.68
CA ARG A 49 18.08 -12.83 -11.14
C ARG A 49 18.77 -11.80 -12.02
N GLY A 50 19.83 -11.22 -11.53
CA GLY A 50 20.68 -10.35 -12.32
C GLY A 50 22.05 -10.19 -11.65
N GLU A 51 23.12 -10.56 -12.35
CA GLU A 51 24.48 -10.50 -11.78
C GLU A 51 25.01 -9.07 -11.60
N SER A 52 24.42 -8.11 -12.30
CA SER A 52 24.95 -6.74 -12.38
C SER A 52 24.23 -5.71 -11.51
N VAL A 53 23.15 -6.08 -10.85
CA VAL A 53 22.27 -5.13 -10.14
C VAL A 53 21.97 -5.63 -8.74
N ASN A 54 22.22 -4.79 -7.76
CA ASN A 54 21.95 -5.14 -6.35
C ASN A 54 20.46 -5.11 -5.98
N ARG A 55 19.63 -4.46 -6.78
CA ARG A 55 18.18 -4.32 -6.55
C ARG A 55 17.42 -4.36 -7.88
N HIS A 56 16.30 -5.05 -7.89
CA HIS A 56 15.38 -5.11 -9.01
C HIS A 56 14.15 -4.29 -8.72
N PHE A 57 13.62 -3.63 -9.75
CA PHE A 57 12.40 -2.85 -9.62
C PHE A 57 11.19 -3.69 -10.03
N VAL A 58 10.20 -3.75 -9.17
CA VAL A 58 8.91 -4.41 -9.41
C VAL A 58 7.84 -3.35 -9.59
N LEU A 59 7.14 -3.39 -10.73
CA LEU A 59 5.99 -2.54 -11.00
C LEU A 59 4.72 -3.38 -10.90
N LEU A 60 3.79 -2.96 -10.03
CA LEU A 60 2.45 -3.50 -9.95
C LEU A 60 1.48 -2.56 -10.64
N SER A 61 0.69 -3.10 -11.60
CA SER A 61 -0.39 -2.36 -12.27
C SER A 61 -1.63 -2.21 -11.36
N GLU A 62 -1.38 -1.82 -10.12
CA GLU A 62 -2.37 -1.55 -9.08
C GLU A 62 -2.28 -0.09 -8.69
N ILE A 63 -3.44 0.55 -8.46
CA ILE A 63 -3.51 1.97 -8.15
C ILE A 63 -2.74 2.24 -6.84
N TYR A 64 -1.82 3.19 -6.91
CA TYR A 64 -1.12 3.70 -5.73
C TYR A 64 -2.10 4.49 -4.86
N PHE A 65 -2.14 4.14 -3.60
CA PHE A 65 -2.84 4.89 -2.56
C PHE A 65 -1.84 5.16 -1.43
N PRO A 66 -1.56 6.44 -1.11
CA PRO A 66 -0.44 6.80 -0.23
C PRO A 66 -0.61 6.36 1.22
N HIS A 67 -1.82 6.00 1.62
CA HIS A 67 -2.12 5.69 3.01
C HIS A 67 -2.72 4.29 3.15
N GLY A 68 -2.16 3.50 4.06
CA GLY A 68 -2.74 2.24 4.50
C GLY A 68 -2.20 0.98 3.82
N TRP A 69 -1.39 1.08 2.78
CA TRP A 69 -0.70 -0.08 2.22
C TRP A 69 0.66 -0.24 2.88
N GLU A 70 0.85 -1.37 3.54
CA GLU A 70 2.11 -1.78 4.15
C GLU A 70 2.74 -2.89 3.30
N ILE A 71 4.07 -2.84 3.15
CA ILE A 71 4.85 -3.85 2.46
C ILE A 71 5.79 -4.54 3.44
N SER A 72 5.86 -5.86 3.35
CA SER A 72 6.73 -6.68 4.19
C SER A 72 7.33 -7.83 3.39
N GLY A 73 8.42 -8.42 3.87
CA GLY A 73 9.08 -9.59 3.27
C GLY A 73 10.61 -9.49 3.22
N ALA A 74 11.16 -8.33 2.90
CA ALA A 74 12.60 -8.08 2.96
C ALA A 74 12.90 -6.77 3.71
N ALA A 75 14.15 -6.57 4.08
CA ALA A 75 14.59 -5.32 4.69
C ALA A 75 14.50 -4.16 3.66
N ASP A 76 14.19 -2.98 4.16
CA ASP A 76 14.15 -1.73 3.38
C ASP A 76 13.20 -1.74 2.17
N LEU A 77 12.08 -2.47 2.27
CA LEU A 77 11.00 -2.40 1.29
C LEU A 77 10.12 -1.18 1.55
N GLU A 78 9.89 -0.40 0.51
CA GLU A 78 9.02 0.76 0.52
C GLU A 78 8.18 0.79 -0.75
N VAL A 79 6.90 1.09 -0.62
CA VAL A 79 6.00 1.26 -1.76
C VAL A 79 6.13 2.68 -2.28
N ILE A 80 6.49 2.81 -3.55
CA ILE A 80 6.66 4.09 -4.22
C ILE A 80 5.61 4.29 -5.31
N GLU A 81 5.28 5.55 -5.56
CA GLU A 81 4.40 5.93 -6.66
C GLU A 81 5.14 5.90 -7.98
N VAL A 82 4.52 5.29 -8.99
CA VAL A 82 5.07 5.13 -10.34
C VAL A 82 4.07 5.63 -11.36
N ASN A 83 4.54 6.44 -12.30
CA ASN A 83 3.71 7.03 -13.36
C ASN A 83 2.46 7.77 -12.81
N ASN A 84 2.54 8.34 -11.61
CA ASN A 84 1.46 9.04 -10.91
C ASN A 84 0.18 8.20 -10.73
N LEU A 85 0.30 6.89 -10.79
CA LEU A 85 -0.87 6.01 -10.73
C LEU A 85 -0.58 4.64 -10.09
N PHE A 86 0.55 4.03 -10.39
CA PHE A 86 0.84 2.65 -10.03
C PHE A 86 1.73 2.55 -8.80
N ARG A 87 1.83 1.33 -8.27
CA ARG A 87 2.74 0.99 -7.17
C ARG A 87 3.98 0.32 -7.71
N GLY A 88 5.12 0.68 -7.14
CA GLY A 88 6.37 -0.01 -7.38
C GLY A 88 7.17 -0.17 -6.09
N PHE A 89 8.16 -1.04 -6.10
CA PHE A 89 9.09 -1.24 -5.00
C PHE A 89 10.37 -1.91 -5.50
N PHE A 90 11.44 -1.79 -4.71
CA PHE A 90 12.70 -2.42 -5.03
C PHE A 90 12.89 -3.69 -4.21
N VAL A 91 13.33 -4.76 -4.87
CA VAL A 91 13.65 -6.03 -4.23
C VAL A 91 15.13 -6.35 -4.37
N PRO A 92 15.74 -7.04 -3.40
CA PRO A 92 17.10 -7.54 -3.53
C PRO A 92 17.19 -8.68 -4.55
N ASN A 93 18.41 -9.00 -4.97
CA ASN A 93 18.67 -10.20 -5.74
C ASN A 93 18.28 -11.46 -4.95
N GLY A 94 17.74 -12.43 -5.66
CA GLY A 94 17.33 -13.74 -5.12
C GLY A 94 15.83 -13.91 -5.06
N VAL A 95 15.39 -14.90 -4.31
CA VAL A 95 13.96 -15.18 -4.09
C VAL A 95 13.50 -14.41 -2.86
N THR A 96 12.48 -13.60 -3.05
CA THR A 96 11.90 -12.78 -1.97
C THR A 96 10.39 -12.93 -1.98
N ASP A 97 9.83 -13.35 -0.85
CA ASP A 97 8.38 -13.37 -0.64
C ASP A 97 7.94 -12.03 -0.07
N ILE A 98 6.97 -11.42 -0.72
CA ILE A 98 6.50 -10.08 -0.44
C ILE A 98 5.02 -10.12 -0.13
N THR A 99 4.62 -9.46 0.94
CA THR A 99 3.23 -9.26 1.29
C THR A 99 2.93 -7.77 1.30
N LEU A 100 1.96 -7.36 0.48
CA LEU A 100 1.32 -6.05 0.56
C LEU A 100 -0.01 -6.23 1.28
N GLU A 101 -0.24 -5.47 2.34
CA GLU A 101 -1.47 -5.53 3.13
C GLU A 101 -2.05 -4.12 3.31
N PHE A 102 -3.36 -3.98 3.07
CA PHE A 102 -4.05 -2.72 3.29
C PHE A 102 -4.58 -2.67 4.72
N ASP A 103 -3.93 -1.90 5.57
CA ASP A 103 -4.27 -1.70 6.98
C ASP A 103 -4.28 -0.22 7.37
N PRO A 104 -5.27 0.55 6.91
CA PRO A 104 -5.35 1.98 7.20
C PRO A 104 -5.70 2.20 8.68
N SER A 105 -4.73 2.63 9.47
CA SER A 105 -4.89 2.95 10.89
C SER A 105 -6.00 3.98 11.14
N ASP A 106 -6.15 4.95 10.24
CA ASP A 106 -7.15 6.01 10.34
C ASP A 106 -8.59 5.49 10.33
N LEU A 107 -8.87 4.42 9.57
CA LEU A 107 -10.20 3.79 9.55
C LEU A 107 -10.50 3.08 10.87
N LYS A 108 -9.49 2.48 11.52
CA LYS A 108 -9.66 1.85 12.83
C LYS A 108 -10.02 2.88 13.90
N TYR A 109 -9.31 4.00 13.94
CA TYR A 109 -9.60 5.08 14.89
C TYR A 109 -10.96 5.73 14.63
N SER A 110 -11.31 6.00 13.39
CA SER A 110 -12.60 6.57 13.00
C SER A 110 -13.78 5.67 13.40
N SER A 111 -13.64 4.37 13.21
CA SER A 111 -14.65 3.38 13.64
C SER A 111 -14.83 3.36 15.16
N LEU A 112 -13.73 3.41 15.91
CA LEU A 112 -13.75 3.46 17.39
C LEU A 112 -14.47 4.69 17.91
N ILE A 113 -14.16 5.87 17.36
CA ILE A 113 -14.80 7.14 17.70
C ILE A 113 -16.30 7.08 17.40
N SER A 114 -16.69 6.53 16.26
CA SER A 114 -18.08 6.38 15.86
C SER A 114 -18.88 5.51 16.85
N HIS A 115 -18.34 4.35 17.22
CA HIS A 115 -18.98 3.46 18.20
C HIS A 115 -19.11 4.12 19.58
N PHE A 116 -18.05 4.79 20.04
CA PHE A 116 -18.08 5.51 21.32
C PHE A 116 -19.15 6.62 21.32
N SER A 117 -19.25 7.38 20.24
CA SER A 117 -20.26 8.44 20.10
C SER A 117 -21.68 7.88 20.13
N LEU A 118 -21.91 6.75 19.48
CA LEU A 118 -23.22 6.08 19.50
C LEU A 118 -23.61 5.66 20.91
N VAL A 119 -22.70 5.01 21.63
CA VAL A 119 -22.92 4.60 23.03
C VAL A 119 -23.23 5.80 23.93
N LEU A 120 -22.49 6.90 23.76
CA LEU A 120 -22.72 8.13 24.54
C LEU A 120 -24.12 8.71 24.29
N ILE A 121 -24.55 8.75 23.02
CA ILE A 121 -25.90 9.24 22.66
C ILE A 121 -26.98 8.36 23.30
N LEU A 122 -26.82 7.05 23.25
CA LEU A 122 -27.77 6.11 23.88
C LEU A 122 -27.84 6.30 25.40
N LEU A 123 -26.71 6.49 26.07
CA LEU A 123 -26.66 6.78 27.51
C LEU A 123 -27.38 8.07 27.84
N LEU A 124 -27.11 9.15 27.12
CA LEU A 124 -27.79 10.43 27.33
C LEU A 124 -29.31 10.31 27.13
N TYR A 125 -29.72 9.55 26.13
CA TYR A 125 -31.14 9.28 25.88
C TYR A 125 -31.77 8.50 27.02
N MET A 126 -31.12 7.46 27.53
CA MET A 126 -31.60 6.69 28.71
C MET A 126 -31.72 7.56 29.96
N VAL A 127 -30.73 8.40 30.23
CA VAL A 127 -30.77 9.35 31.35
C VAL A 127 -31.94 10.32 31.19
N SER A 128 -32.16 10.87 30.01
CA SER A 128 -33.28 11.75 29.71
C SER A 128 -34.64 11.08 29.96
N LEU A 129 -34.80 9.82 29.56
CA LEU A 129 -36.03 9.06 29.84
C LEU A 129 -36.23 8.84 31.33
N PHE A 130 -35.17 8.55 32.07
CA PHE A 130 -35.22 8.35 33.52
C PHE A 130 -35.68 9.62 34.24
N TYR A 131 -35.10 10.79 33.94
CA TYR A 131 -35.52 12.06 34.49
C TYR A 131 -36.98 12.39 34.17
N ARG A 132 -37.41 12.21 32.92
CA ARG A 132 -38.79 12.48 32.51
C ARG A 132 -39.81 11.59 33.22
N ASN A 133 -39.42 10.37 33.58
CA ASN A 133 -40.31 9.46 34.33
C ASN A 133 -40.43 9.83 35.81
N ASN A 134 -39.36 10.38 36.41
CA ASN A 134 -39.37 10.81 37.80
C ASN A 134 -40.12 12.11 38.05
N GLU A 135 -40.31 12.97 37.06
CA GLU A 135 -41.10 14.21 37.19
C GLU A 135 -42.62 13.97 37.17
N LYS A 136 -43.06 12.75 36.90
CA LYS A 136 -44.49 12.40 36.85
C LYS A 136 -45.06 11.85 38.19
N PHE A 137 -44.26 11.79 39.23
CA PHE A 137 -44.64 11.45 40.57
C PHE A 137 -44.40 12.66 41.52
#